data_a16b112d7c7b84239faffee3eeb61b16
#
_entry.id   a16b112d7c7b84239faffee3eeb61b16
#
_cell.length_a   1.000
_cell.length_b   1.000
_cell.length_c   1.000
_cell.angle_alpha   90.00
_cell.angle_beta   90.00
_cell.angle_gamma   90.00
#
_symmetry.space_group_name_H-M   'P 1'
#
loop_
_entity.id
_entity.type
_entity.pdbx_description
1 polymer ?
#
loop_
_entity_poly.entity_id
_entity_poly.type
_entity_poly.pdbx_seq_one_letter_code
_entity_poly.pdbx_strand_id
1 'polypeptide(L)'
;SILNCDIAHLADELDRVTGDVGAPGADGIHVDVMDNHFVPNLSWGLPVVEAVLAHSSLPVDAHLMIRDADRWAPAYAEAGCQIVTPHAEATTAPVRLARELHRLGAGAGIALRPATPLEAVADVLGEFDLLLLMTVEPGFGGQSFIESMLPKIRRARELVGVRELDLRVQVDGGITAQTIERAAEAGADVFVAGSAVYRADDALAAICELREAASSHCHGAHGGH
;
A
#
# COMPACT_ATOMS: atom_id res chain seq x y z
N SER A 1 -0.74 -6.22 4.72
CA SER A 1 -1.85 -6.73 3.88
C SER A 1 -2.50 -7.95 4.49
N ILE A 2 -3.82 -7.99 4.53
CA ILE A 2 -4.59 -9.15 4.99
C ILE A 2 -4.71 -10.27 3.94
N LEU A 3 -4.12 -10.13 2.76
CA LEU A 3 -4.20 -11.15 1.71
C LEU A 3 -3.66 -12.52 2.15
N ASN A 4 -2.68 -12.53 3.06
CA ASN A 4 -2.03 -13.74 3.58
C ASN A 4 -2.51 -14.16 4.98
N CYS A 5 -3.52 -13.50 5.55
CA CYS A 5 -4.08 -13.87 6.85
C CYS A 5 -5.00 -15.12 6.75
N ASP A 6 -5.32 -15.71 7.88
CA ASP A 6 -6.39 -16.72 7.96
C ASP A 6 -7.75 -16.03 7.91
N ILE A 7 -8.36 -16.01 6.71
CA ILE A 7 -9.64 -15.32 6.49
C ILE A 7 -10.80 -15.91 7.32
N ALA A 8 -10.70 -17.19 7.72
CA ALA A 8 -11.69 -17.80 8.59
C ALA A 8 -11.68 -17.21 10.00
N HIS A 9 -10.58 -16.57 10.40
CA HIS A 9 -10.36 -15.95 11.72
C HIS A 9 -9.96 -14.47 11.56
N LEU A 10 -10.56 -13.77 10.59
CA LEU A 10 -10.16 -12.41 10.21
C LEU A 10 -10.09 -11.45 11.40
N ALA A 11 -11.05 -11.50 12.33
CA ALA A 11 -11.06 -10.64 13.51
C ALA A 11 -9.82 -10.86 14.39
N ASP A 12 -9.51 -12.12 14.69
CA ASP A 12 -8.33 -12.48 15.49
C ASP A 12 -7.02 -12.08 14.77
N GLU A 13 -6.98 -12.22 13.44
CA GLU A 13 -5.85 -11.81 12.61
C GLU A 13 -5.65 -10.28 12.60
N LEU A 14 -6.72 -9.51 12.63
CA LEU A 14 -6.66 -8.05 12.78
C LEU A 14 -6.14 -7.66 14.16
N ASP A 15 -6.61 -8.33 15.21
CA ASP A 15 -6.16 -8.09 16.59
C ASP A 15 -4.68 -8.40 16.79
N ARG A 16 -4.15 -9.44 16.12
CA ARG A 16 -2.72 -9.80 16.15
C ARG A 16 -1.79 -8.71 15.64
N VAL A 17 -2.25 -7.84 14.76
CA VAL A 17 -1.43 -6.76 14.18
C VAL A 17 -1.76 -5.38 14.78
N THR A 18 -2.80 -5.29 15.60
CA THR A 18 -3.15 -4.08 16.33
C THR A 18 -2.33 -4.03 17.61
N GLY A 19 -1.48 -3.03 17.77
CA GLY A 19 -0.63 -2.91 18.95
C GLY A 19 -1.36 -2.32 20.15
N ASP A 20 -0.73 -2.46 21.32
CA ASP A 20 -1.13 -1.84 22.58
C ASP A 20 -0.20 -0.71 22.99
N VAL A 21 -0.52 -0.04 24.10
CA VAL A 21 0.35 0.96 24.72
C VAL A 21 1.65 0.29 25.17
N GLY A 22 2.72 0.49 24.41
CA GLY A 22 4.05 -0.07 24.65
C GLY A 22 4.50 -1.19 23.70
N ALA A 23 3.60 -1.67 22.85
CA ALA A 23 3.92 -2.59 21.74
C ALA A 23 3.23 -2.07 20.46
N PRO A 24 3.88 -1.18 19.70
CA PRO A 24 3.26 -0.58 18.53
C PRO A 24 3.02 -1.63 17.44
N GLY A 25 1.77 -1.77 17.02
CA GLY A 25 1.35 -2.62 15.93
C GLY A 25 1.55 -1.97 14.56
N ALA A 26 0.82 -2.45 13.57
CA ALA A 26 0.78 -1.85 12.24
C ALA A 26 0.21 -0.43 12.27
N ASP A 27 0.65 0.40 11.33
CA ASP A 27 0.15 1.77 11.18
C ASP A 27 -1.18 1.83 10.41
N GLY A 28 -1.52 0.75 9.71
CA GLY A 28 -2.76 0.62 8.96
C GLY A 28 -2.96 -0.80 8.41
N ILE A 29 -4.15 -1.04 7.88
CA ILE A 29 -4.54 -2.29 7.24
C ILE A 29 -4.64 -2.05 5.74
N HIS A 30 -3.94 -2.88 4.95
CA HIS A 30 -4.01 -2.87 3.50
C HIS A 30 -4.88 -4.02 3.01
N VAL A 31 -5.89 -3.69 2.21
CA VAL A 31 -6.87 -4.67 1.71
C VAL A 31 -6.77 -4.77 0.19
N ASP A 32 -6.30 -5.92 -0.30
CA ASP A 32 -6.17 -6.21 -1.72
C ASP A 32 -7.48 -6.73 -2.30
N VAL A 33 -8.17 -5.90 -3.08
CA VAL A 33 -9.41 -6.23 -3.76
C VAL A 33 -9.12 -6.66 -5.20
N MET A 34 -9.45 -7.90 -5.54
CA MET A 34 -9.15 -8.53 -6.83
C MET A 34 -10.41 -9.11 -7.45
N ASP A 35 -10.60 -8.90 -8.74
CA ASP A 35 -11.84 -9.26 -9.48
C ASP A 35 -11.70 -10.42 -10.45
N ASN A 36 -10.52 -11.05 -10.51
CA ASN A 36 -10.18 -12.09 -11.51
C ASN A 36 -10.32 -11.63 -12.98
N HIS A 37 -10.22 -10.32 -13.22
CA HIS A 37 -10.17 -9.72 -14.55
C HIS A 37 -8.94 -8.85 -14.73
N PHE A 38 -8.73 -7.90 -13.84
CA PHE A 38 -7.53 -7.07 -13.83
C PHE A 38 -6.29 -7.87 -13.44
N VAL A 39 -6.44 -8.79 -12.48
CA VAL A 39 -5.42 -9.76 -12.04
C VAL A 39 -5.97 -11.18 -12.11
N PRO A 40 -5.13 -12.23 -12.25
CA PRO A 40 -5.56 -13.62 -12.37
C PRO A 40 -5.88 -14.25 -11.00
N ASN A 41 -6.56 -13.52 -10.13
CA ASN A 41 -6.99 -13.98 -8.82
C ASN A 41 -8.26 -13.24 -8.39
N LEU A 42 -9.06 -13.88 -7.55
CA LEU A 42 -10.26 -13.32 -6.94
C LEU A 42 -10.06 -13.31 -5.43
N SER A 43 -10.19 -12.16 -4.80
CA SER A 43 -10.11 -12.06 -3.35
C SER A 43 -11.51 -11.79 -2.75
N TRP A 44 -11.72 -10.63 -2.27
CA TRP A 44 -12.95 -10.16 -1.61
C TRP A 44 -13.32 -8.77 -2.10
N GLY A 45 -14.50 -8.35 -1.77
CA GLY A 45 -15.02 -7.03 -2.12
C GLY A 45 -15.41 -6.21 -0.90
N LEU A 46 -16.30 -5.26 -1.15
CA LEU A 46 -16.76 -4.30 -0.16
C LEU A 46 -17.26 -4.90 1.16
N PRO A 47 -18.02 -6.03 1.20
CA PRO A 47 -18.48 -6.59 2.47
C PRO A 47 -17.36 -6.99 3.44
N VAL A 48 -16.22 -7.48 2.93
CA VAL A 48 -15.07 -7.80 3.78
C VAL A 48 -14.37 -6.52 4.23
N VAL A 49 -14.24 -5.52 3.36
CA VAL A 49 -13.68 -4.21 3.73
C VAL A 49 -14.52 -3.54 4.82
N GLU A 50 -15.84 -3.58 4.71
CA GLU A 50 -16.76 -3.08 5.75
C GLU A 50 -16.59 -3.83 7.08
N ALA A 51 -16.39 -5.15 7.05
CA ALA A 51 -16.10 -5.94 8.25
C ALA A 51 -14.77 -5.54 8.89
N VAL A 52 -13.72 -5.30 8.11
CA VAL A 52 -12.43 -4.79 8.60
C VAL A 52 -12.61 -3.43 9.26
N LEU A 53 -13.30 -2.50 8.60
CA LEU A 53 -13.57 -1.16 9.10
C LEU A 53 -14.38 -1.16 10.40
N ALA A 54 -15.33 -2.10 10.52
CA ALA A 54 -16.15 -2.23 11.73
C ALA A 54 -15.39 -2.82 12.91
N HIS A 55 -14.38 -3.67 12.66
CA HIS A 55 -13.63 -4.37 13.72
C HIS A 55 -12.36 -3.62 14.11
N SER A 56 -11.58 -3.12 13.16
CA SER A 56 -10.28 -2.51 13.42
C SER A 56 -10.38 -1.00 13.63
N SER A 57 -9.61 -0.49 14.60
CA SER A 57 -9.41 0.96 14.79
C SER A 57 -8.32 1.55 13.89
N LEU A 58 -7.55 0.70 13.20
CA LEU A 58 -6.50 1.14 12.31
C LEU A 58 -7.08 1.69 10.99
N PRO A 59 -6.44 2.70 10.39
CA PRO A 59 -6.84 3.19 9.07
C PRO A 59 -6.74 2.09 8.02
N VAL A 60 -7.68 2.08 7.08
CA VAL A 60 -7.75 1.08 5.99
C VAL A 60 -7.39 1.73 4.67
N ASP A 61 -6.43 1.12 3.98
CA ASP A 61 -6.07 1.40 2.58
C ASP A 61 -6.65 0.30 1.68
N ALA A 62 -7.59 0.67 0.81
CA ALA A 62 -8.18 -0.25 -0.14
C ALA A 62 -7.43 -0.20 -1.48
N HIS A 63 -6.67 -1.24 -1.78
CA HIS A 63 -5.94 -1.41 -3.04
C HIS A 63 -6.82 -2.15 -4.05
N LEU A 64 -7.23 -1.44 -5.10
CA LEU A 64 -8.21 -1.93 -6.05
C LEU A 64 -7.54 -2.45 -7.33
N MET A 65 -7.36 -3.76 -7.39
CA MET A 65 -6.90 -4.50 -8.57
C MET A 65 -8.12 -5.04 -9.33
N ILE A 66 -8.94 -4.12 -9.84
CA ILE A 66 -10.23 -4.41 -10.47
C ILE A 66 -10.41 -3.60 -11.75
N ARG A 67 -11.21 -4.11 -12.67
CA ARG A 67 -11.71 -3.35 -13.81
C ARG A 67 -12.67 -2.25 -13.36
N ASP A 68 -12.83 -1.24 -14.19
CA ASP A 68 -13.78 -0.13 -13.97
C ASP A 68 -13.60 0.53 -12.60
N ALA A 69 -12.34 0.78 -12.19
CA ALA A 69 -12.02 1.33 -10.89
C ALA A 69 -12.72 2.69 -10.65
N ASP A 70 -12.90 3.51 -11.70
CA ASP A 70 -13.66 4.77 -11.61
C ASP A 70 -15.08 4.57 -11.08
N ARG A 71 -15.71 3.43 -11.41
CA ARG A 71 -17.07 3.10 -10.97
C ARG A 71 -17.11 2.63 -9.52
N TRP A 72 -16.11 1.83 -9.11
CA TRP A 72 -16.17 1.13 -7.83
C TRP A 72 -15.47 1.86 -6.68
N ALA A 73 -14.39 2.60 -6.97
CA ALA A 73 -13.59 3.25 -5.93
C ALA A 73 -14.38 4.18 -5.00
N PRO A 74 -15.38 4.97 -5.46
CA PRO A 74 -16.18 5.81 -4.57
C PRO A 74 -16.86 5.06 -3.45
N ALA A 75 -17.35 3.82 -3.70
CA ALA A 75 -18.02 3.02 -2.68
C ALA A 75 -17.10 2.64 -1.50
N TYR A 76 -15.80 2.45 -1.75
CA TYR A 76 -14.81 2.18 -0.69
C TYR A 76 -14.50 3.43 0.15
N ALA A 77 -14.51 4.59 -0.48
CA ALA A 77 -14.40 5.87 0.24
C ALA A 77 -15.65 6.13 1.11
N GLU A 78 -16.84 5.92 0.57
CA GLU A 78 -18.11 6.04 1.30
C GLU A 78 -18.21 5.05 2.47
N ALA A 79 -17.64 3.85 2.34
CA ALA A 79 -17.57 2.87 3.42
C ALA A 79 -16.66 3.31 4.57
N GLY A 80 -15.73 4.23 4.34
CA GLY A 80 -14.84 4.79 5.38
C GLY A 80 -13.37 4.40 5.25
N CYS A 81 -12.93 3.86 4.10
CA CYS A 81 -11.51 3.66 3.85
C CYS A 81 -10.75 4.98 3.93
N GLN A 82 -9.62 4.98 4.64
CA GLN A 82 -8.78 6.17 4.79
C GLN A 82 -8.13 6.58 3.46
N ILE A 83 -7.72 5.61 2.67
CA ILE A 83 -7.15 5.79 1.33
C ILE A 83 -7.80 4.75 0.41
N VAL A 84 -8.04 5.14 -0.84
CA VAL A 84 -8.49 4.24 -1.90
C VAL A 84 -7.50 4.35 -3.06
N THR A 85 -6.90 3.21 -3.41
CA THR A 85 -5.76 3.14 -4.34
C THR A 85 -6.11 2.27 -5.55
N PRO A 86 -6.75 2.82 -6.60
CA PRO A 86 -6.94 2.15 -7.87
C PRO A 86 -5.64 2.11 -8.67
N HIS A 87 -5.55 1.19 -9.63
CA HIS A 87 -4.46 1.15 -10.60
C HIS A 87 -4.67 2.16 -11.74
N ALA A 88 -3.62 2.85 -12.15
CA ALA A 88 -3.63 3.75 -13.30
C ALA A 88 -4.10 3.04 -14.57
N GLU A 89 -3.71 1.77 -14.72
CA GLU A 89 -4.07 0.90 -15.85
C GLU A 89 -5.56 0.53 -15.89
N ALA A 90 -6.28 0.72 -14.78
CA ALA A 90 -7.71 0.39 -14.64
C ALA A 90 -8.61 1.63 -14.55
N THR A 91 -8.05 2.83 -14.62
CA THR A 91 -8.78 4.10 -14.56
C THR A 91 -8.80 4.80 -15.92
N THR A 92 -9.95 5.38 -16.26
CA THR A 92 -10.11 6.19 -17.49
C THR A 92 -9.87 7.67 -17.23
N ALA A 93 -10.20 8.15 -16.03
CA ALA A 93 -10.11 9.56 -15.64
C ALA A 93 -9.54 9.69 -14.22
N PRO A 94 -8.23 9.39 -14.02
CA PRO A 94 -7.63 9.30 -12.70
C PRO A 94 -7.70 10.62 -11.90
N VAL A 95 -7.56 11.77 -12.54
CA VAL A 95 -7.69 13.09 -11.88
C VAL A 95 -9.11 13.34 -11.36
N ARG A 96 -10.11 13.03 -12.18
CA ARG A 96 -11.51 13.16 -11.76
C ARG A 96 -11.80 12.22 -10.58
N LEU A 97 -11.30 10.99 -10.64
CA LEU A 97 -11.47 10.01 -9.58
C LEU A 97 -10.79 10.47 -8.28
N ALA A 98 -9.55 10.98 -8.34
CA ALA A 98 -8.86 11.50 -7.16
C ALA A 98 -9.67 12.60 -6.46
N ARG A 99 -10.18 13.55 -7.23
CA ARG A 99 -11.01 14.65 -6.71
C ARG A 99 -12.33 14.16 -6.11
N GLU A 100 -12.94 13.13 -6.70
CA GLU A 100 -14.13 12.48 -6.14
C GLU A 100 -13.83 11.78 -4.82
N LEU A 101 -12.73 11.04 -4.71
CA LEU A 101 -12.31 10.41 -3.46
C LEU A 101 -12.08 11.46 -2.35
N HIS A 102 -11.42 12.57 -2.66
CA HIS A 102 -11.24 13.67 -1.73
C HIS A 102 -12.58 14.29 -1.29
N ARG A 103 -13.51 14.48 -2.23
CA ARG A 103 -14.86 14.98 -1.92
C ARG A 103 -15.62 14.06 -0.96
N LEU A 104 -15.38 12.76 -1.04
CA LEU A 104 -15.94 11.73 -0.15
C LEU A 104 -15.20 11.58 1.18
N GLY A 105 -14.11 12.34 1.38
CA GLY A 105 -13.35 12.36 2.62
C GLY A 105 -12.24 11.30 2.71
N ALA A 106 -11.95 10.59 1.63
CA ALA A 106 -10.84 9.64 1.55
C ALA A 106 -9.61 10.26 0.88
N GLY A 107 -8.43 9.78 1.23
CA GLY A 107 -7.21 10.03 0.45
C GLY A 107 -7.26 9.28 -0.89
N ALA A 108 -6.66 9.88 -1.91
CA ALA A 108 -6.57 9.31 -3.24
C ALA A 108 -5.17 8.71 -3.47
N GLY A 109 -5.10 7.40 -3.64
CA GLY A 109 -3.92 6.70 -4.11
C GLY A 109 -3.97 6.44 -5.62
N ILE A 110 -2.82 6.18 -6.21
CA ILE A 110 -2.68 5.66 -7.58
C ILE A 110 -1.59 4.59 -7.61
N ALA A 111 -1.91 3.42 -8.17
CA ALA A 111 -0.99 2.30 -8.24
C ALA A 111 -0.47 2.07 -9.66
N LEU A 112 0.78 1.62 -9.77
CA LEU A 112 1.42 1.22 -11.01
C LEU A 112 1.92 -0.22 -10.92
N ARG A 113 1.64 -1.01 -11.98
CA ARG A 113 2.28 -2.31 -12.19
C ARG A 113 3.79 -2.16 -12.40
N PRO A 114 4.58 -3.23 -12.24
CA PRO A 114 6.02 -3.16 -12.48
C PRO A 114 6.40 -2.64 -13.87
N ALA A 115 5.71 -3.08 -14.91
CA ALA A 115 6.00 -2.68 -16.28
C ALA A 115 5.47 -1.29 -16.69
N THR A 116 4.56 -0.71 -15.91
CA THR A 116 4.01 0.62 -16.20
C THR A 116 5.00 1.71 -15.81
N PRO A 117 5.44 2.57 -16.72
CA PRO A 117 6.41 3.62 -16.42
C PRO A 117 5.81 4.68 -15.48
N LEU A 118 6.66 5.30 -14.64
CA LEU A 118 6.27 6.40 -13.75
C LEU A 118 5.69 7.58 -14.53
N GLU A 119 6.18 7.80 -15.72
CA GLU A 119 5.79 8.88 -16.63
C GLU A 119 4.29 8.84 -17.00
N ALA A 120 3.66 7.67 -16.88
CA ALA A 120 2.21 7.53 -17.13
C ALA A 120 1.35 8.37 -16.19
N VAL A 121 1.85 8.70 -14.99
CA VAL A 121 1.13 9.48 -13.96
C VAL A 121 1.92 10.70 -13.49
N ALA A 122 3.17 10.87 -13.92
CA ALA A 122 4.09 11.89 -13.39
C ALA A 122 3.47 13.30 -13.39
N ASP A 123 2.82 13.71 -14.48
CA ASP A 123 2.26 15.06 -14.60
C ASP A 123 1.08 15.33 -13.66
N VAL A 124 0.38 14.29 -13.24
CA VAL A 124 -0.83 14.39 -12.41
C VAL A 124 -0.63 13.95 -10.96
N LEU A 125 0.59 13.59 -10.56
CA LEU A 125 0.87 13.12 -9.19
C LEU A 125 0.45 14.09 -8.09
N GLY A 126 0.42 15.39 -8.36
CA GLY A 126 -0.05 16.39 -7.40
C GLY A 126 -1.55 16.31 -7.05
N GLU A 127 -2.31 15.49 -7.76
CA GLU A 127 -3.73 15.24 -7.45
C GLU A 127 -3.90 14.07 -6.45
N PHE A 128 -2.82 13.38 -6.08
CA PHE A 128 -2.84 12.17 -5.25
C PHE A 128 -2.08 12.38 -3.93
N ASP A 129 -2.47 11.60 -2.91
CA ASP A 129 -1.82 11.55 -1.60
C ASP A 129 -0.84 10.39 -1.49
N LEU A 130 -1.00 9.37 -2.35
CA LEU A 130 -0.21 8.15 -2.33
C LEU A 130 0.08 7.65 -3.74
N LEU A 131 1.35 7.32 -4.00
CA LEU A 131 1.78 6.57 -5.16
C LEU A 131 2.20 5.18 -4.72
N LEU A 132 1.46 4.15 -5.14
CA LEU A 132 1.80 2.76 -4.90
C LEU A 132 2.57 2.19 -6.09
N LEU A 133 3.80 1.77 -5.86
CA LEU A 133 4.62 1.05 -6.82
C LEU A 133 4.61 -0.44 -6.48
N MET A 134 4.05 -1.26 -7.38
CA MET A 134 4.10 -2.71 -7.21
C MET A 134 5.53 -3.21 -7.37
N THR A 135 5.98 -3.98 -6.40
CA THR A 135 7.30 -4.62 -6.38
C THR A 135 7.23 -6.12 -6.63
N VAL A 136 6.05 -6.59 -7.03
CA VAL A 136 5.74 -7.90 -7.63
C VAL A 136 4.69 -7.70 -8.70
N GLU A 137 4.45 -8.71 -9.55
CA GLU A 137 3.25 -8.70 -10.39
C GLU A 137 2.01 -8.84 -9.50
N PRO A 138 1.02 -7.92 -9.61
CA PRO A 138 -0.17 -7.97 -8.77
C PRO A 138 -1.00 -9.23 -9.01
N GLY A 139 -1.62 -9.76 -7.93
CA GLY A 139 -2.53 -10.91 -7.99
C GLY A 139 -2.33 -11.95 -6.91
N PHE A 140 -1.12 -12.18 -6.42
CA PHE A 140 -0.84 -13.20 -5.41
C PHE A 140 0.13 -12.68 -4.34
N GLY A 141 -0.11 -13.08 -3.09
CA GLY A 141 0.83 -12.83 -2.01
C GLY A 141 2.04 -13.78 -2.03
N GLY A 142 3.06 -13.46 -1.23
CA GLY A 142 4.23 -14.32 -1.03
C GLY A 142 5.21 -14.40 -2.20
N GLN A 143 5.14 -13.49 -3.16
CA GLN A 143 6.08 -13.40 -4.27
C GLN A 143 7.38 -12.71 -3.85
N SER A 144 8.47 -13.02 -4.58
CA SER A 144 9.76 -12.37 -4.38
C SER A 144 9.77 -10.93 -4.91
N PHE A 145 10.41 -10.05 -4.17
CA PHE A 145 10.61 -8.65 -4.53
C PHE A 145 11.35 -8.50 -5.87
N ILE A 146 10.84 -7.66 -6.75
CA ILE A 146 11.45 -7.36 -8.05
C ILE A 146 12.49 -6.24 -7.86
N GLU A 147 13.77 -6.61 -7.80
CA GLU A 147 14.90 -5.68 -7.57
C GLU A 147 14.98 -4.54 -8.60
N SER A 148 14.58 -4.80 -9.84
CA SER A 148 14.57 -3.78 -10.90
C SER A 148 13.58 -2.65 -10.66
N MET A 149 12.76 -2.73 -9.60
CA MET A 149 11.85 -1.67 -9.19
C MET A 149 12.54 -0.58 -8.34
N LEU A 150 13.68 -0.87 -7.73
CA LEU A 150 14.42 0.11 -6.91
C LEU A 150 14.73 1.42 -7.68
N PRO A 151 15.20 1.41 -8.93
CA PRO A 151 15.38 2.64 -9.71
C PRO A 151 14.08 3.43 -9.92
N LYS A 152 12.93 2.76 -10.08
CA LYS A 152 11.64 3.45 -10.23
C LYS A 152 11.24 4.13 -8.91
N ILE A 153 11.47 3.49 -7.77
CA ILE A 153 11.22 4.08 -6.44
C ILE A 153 12.08 5.35 -6.25
N ARG A 154 13.38 5.30 -6.60
CA ARG A 154 14.27 6.47 -6.52
C ARG A 154 13.77 7.63 -7.38
N ARG A 155 13.42 7.37 -8.64
CA ARG A 155 12.86 8.40 -9.54
C ARG A 155 11.55 8.99 -9.01
N ALA A 156 10.68 8.16 -8.43
CA ALA A 156 9.44 8.64 -7.81
C ALA A 156 9.76 9.59 -6.64
N ARG A 157 10.68 9.21 -5.75
CA ARG A 157 11.11 10.04 -4.62
C ARG A 157 11.76 11.35 -5.08
N GLU A 158 12.62 11.29 -6.08
CA GLU A 158 13.24 12.50 -6.69
C GLU A 158 12.16 13.44 -7.25
N LEU A 159 11.18 12.90 -7.98
CA LEU A 159 10.10 13.68 -8.56
C LEU A 159 9.24 14.36 -7.48
N VAL A 160 8.91 13.63 -6.41
CA VAL A 160 8.18 14.15 -5.24
C VAL A 160 8.95 15.30 -4.61
N GLY A 161 10.27 15.13 -4.40
CA GLY A 161 11.12 16.16 -3.80
C GLY A 161 11.28 17.40 -4.69
N VAL A 162 11.59 17.22 -5.98
CA VAL A 162 11.79 18.33 -6.92
C VAL A 162 10.52 19.17 -7.11
N ARG A 163 9.36 18.52 -7.07
CA ARG A 163 8.07 19.20 -7.25
C ARG A 163 7.41 19.61 -5.93
N GLU A 164 8.05 19.33 -4.80
CA GLU A 164 7.55 19.61 -3.45
C GLU A 164 6.13 19.07 -3.20
N LEU A 165 5.88 17.83 -3.66
CA LEU A 165 4.56 17.20 -3.53
C LEU A 165 4.38 16.64 -2.12
N ASP A 166 3.20 16.86 -1.53
CA ASP A 166 2.74 16.16 -0.33
C ASP A 166 2.16 14.80 -0.72
N LEU A 167 3.05 13.88 -1.08
CA LEU A 167 2.70 12.56 -1.60
C LEU A 167 3.63 11.50 -0.99
N ARG A 168 3.04 10.42 -0.49
CA ARG A 168 3.78 9.26 0.01
C ARG A 168 4.07 8.27 -1.10
N VAL A 169 5.22 7.63 -1.04
CA VAL A 169 5.62 6.55 -1.94
C VAL A 169 5.48 5.22 -1.21
N GLN A 170 4.49 4.43 -1.62
CA GLN A 170 4.21 3.11 -1.07
C GLN A 170 4.77 2.02 -1.99
N VAL A 171 5.21 0.91 -1.39
CA VAL A 171 5.62 -0.31 -2.09
C VAL A 171 4.84 -1.50 -1.57
N ASP A 172 4.43 -2.38 -2.48
CA ASP A 172 3.69 -3.60 -2.18
C ASP A 172 4.24 -4.77 -2.99
N GLY A 173 4.63 -5.80 -2.27
CA GLY A 173 5.08 -7.07 -2.80
C GLY A 173 6.50 -7.46 -2.41
N GLY A 174 6.63 -8.62 -1.76
CA GLY A 174 7.90 -9.21 -1.38
C GLY A 174 8.64 -8.46 -0.28
N ILE A 175 7.91 -7.74 0.59
CA ILE A 175 8.49 -6.99 1.71
C ILE A 175 8.88 -7.95 2.83
N THR A 176 10.18 -7.98 3.12
CA THR A 176 10.84 -8.71 4.22
C THR A 176 11.82 -7.78 4.91
N ALA A 177 12.47 -8.19 6.00
CA ALA A 177 13.49 -7.41 6.68
C ALA A 177 14.63 -6.98 5.75
N GLN A 178 15.01 -7.83 4.79
CA GLN A 178 16.09 -7.52 3.84
C GLN A 178 15.65 -6.62 2.68
N THR A 179 14.41 -6.75 2.22
CA THR A 179 13.92 -5.97 1.07
C THR A 179 13.39 -4.61 1.49
N ILE A 180 12.83 -4.49 2.69
CA ILE A 180 12.32 -3.22 3.23
C ILE A 180 13.41 -2.17 3.38
N GLU A 181 14.60 -2.59 3.84
CA GLU A 181 15.78 -1.74 3.97
C GLU A 181 16.13 -1.08 2.64
N ARG A 182 16.25 -1.88 1.57
CA ARG A 182 16.57 -1.39 0.22
C ARG A 182 15.48 -0.52 -0.38
N ALA A 183 14.21 -0.83 -0.11
CA ALA A 183 13.09 -0.02 -0.56
C ALA A 183 13.05 1.33 0.16
N ALA A 184 13.36 1.36 1.47
CA ALA A 184 13.50 2.59 2.26
C ALA A 184 14.67 3.45 1.76
N GLU A 185 15.85 2.86 1.51
CA GLU A 185 16.99 3.53 0.89
C GLU A 185 16.66 4.14 -0.47
N ALA A 186 15.82 3.45 -1.24
CA ALA A 186 15.36 3.95 -2.53
C ALA A 186 14.35 5.10 -2.39
N GLY A 187 13.79 5.35 -1.20
CA GLY A 187 12.91 6.47 -0.90
C GLY A 187 11.43 6.13 -0.71
N ALA A 188 11.09 4.86 -0.51
CA ALA A 188 9.74 4.49 -0.08
C ALA A 188 9.50 4.90 1.38
N ASP A 189 8.30 5.35 1.70
CA ASP A 189 7.88 5.76 3.04
C ASP A 189 6.80 4.85 3.63
N VAL A 190 6.08 4.10 2.80
CA VAL A 190 5.01 3.20 3.22
C VAL A 190 5.27 1.80 2.66
N PHE A 191 5.17 0.80 3.52
CA PHE A 191 5.53 -0.58 3.19
C PHE A 191 4.37 -1.51 3.48
N VAL A 192 3.93 -2.24 2.46
CA VAL A 192 2.89 -3.26 2.61
C VAL A 192 3.56 -4.61 2.83
N ALA A 193 3.40 -5.15 4.02
CA ALA A 193 3.89 -6.47 4.39
C ALA A 193 2.72 -7.42 4.62
N GLY A 194 2.76 -8.59 4.02
CA GLY A 194 1.75 -9.64 4.18
C GLY A 194 2.33 -10.87 4.87
N SER A 195 2.92 -11.78 4.12
CA SER A 195 3.44 -13.05 4.64
C SER A 195 4.51 -12.89 5.70
N ALA A 196 5.34 -11.86 5.63
CA ALA A 196 6.36 -11.58 6.64
C ALA A 196 5.78 -11.32 8.04
N VAL A 197 4.54 -10.85 8.11
CA VAL A 197 3.83 -10.56 9.37
C VAL A 197 2.90 -11.72 9.74
N TYR A 198 2.00 -12.11 8.85
CA TYR A 198 0.96 -13.09 9.18
C TYR A 198 1.44 -14.54 9.32
N ARG A 199 2.60 -14.89 8.76
CA ARG A 199 3.23 -16.21 8.97
C ARG A 199 4.20 -16.25 10.15
N ALA A 200 4.47 -15.10 10.77
CA ALA A 200 5.29 -15.07 11.99
C ALA A 200 4.49 -15.58 13.18
N ASP A 201 5.16 -16.27 14.11
CA ASP A 201 4.55 -16.70 15.36
C ASP A 201 4.15 -15.50 16.22
N ASP A 202 4.96 -14.43 16.22
CA ASP A 202 4.71 -13.15 16.86
C ASP A 202 4.64 -12.04 15.78
N ALA A 203 3.43 -11.64 15.44
CA ALA A 203 3.18 -10.62 14.43
C ALA A 203 3.68 -9.22 14.85
N LEU A 204 3.57 -8.87 16.14
CA LEU A 204 4.02 -7.58 16.65
C LEU A 204 5.55 -7.49 16.63
N ALA A 205 6.25 -8.55 17.01
CA ALA A 205 7.70 -8.62 16.91
C ALA A 205 8.16 -8.48 15.45
N ALA A 206 7.49 -9.16 14.50
CA ALA A 206 7.79 -9.04 13.08
C ALA A 206 7.57 -7.61 12.55
N ILE A 207 6.52 -6.93 12.99
CA ILE A 207 6.25 -5.53 12.64
C ILE A 207 7.34 -4.61 13.19
N CYS A 208 7.77 -4.81 14.44
CA CYS A 208 8.86 -4.04 15.04
C CYS A 208 10.17 -4.22 14.27
N GLU A 209 10.54 -5.45 13.93
CA GLU A 209 11.72 -5.77 13.12
C GLU A 209 11.70 -5.06 11.77
N LEU A 210 10.56 -5.12 11.06
CA LEU A 210 10.40 -4.43 9.78
C LEU A 210 10.52 -2.91 9.93
N ARG A 211 9.93 -2.34 10.98
CA ARG A 211 10.01 -0.90 11.26
C ARG A 211 11.44 -0.46 11.56
N GLU A 212 12.19 -1.22 12.35
CA GLU A 212 13.60 -0.96 12.65
C GLU A 212 14.46 -1.04 11.38
N ALA A 213 14.27 -2.06 10.56
CA ALA A 213 14.98 -2.23 9.30
C ALA A 213 14.70 -1.07 8.33
N ALA A 214 13.45 -0.59 8.23
CA ALA A 214 13.10 0.57 7.40
C ALA A 214 13.72 1.88 7.94
N SER A 215 13.89 2.01 9.25
CA SER A 215 14.36 3.24 9.91
C SER A 215 15.89 3.34 10.01
N SER A 216 16.62 2.26 9.81
CA SER A 216 18.09 2.20 9.97
C SER A 216 18.86 3.19 9.09
N HIS A 217 18.26 3.68 8.00
CA HIS A 217 18.86 4.63 7.07
C HIS A 217 18.58 6.11 7.38
N CYS A 218 17.62 6.43 8.25
CA CYS A 218 17.34 7.82 8.63
C CYS A 218 18.49 8.48 9.43
N HIS A 219 19.44 7.71 9.94
CA HIS A 219 20.57 8.22 10.75
C HIS A 219 21.85 8.48 9.95
N GLY A 220 21.88 8.14 8.66
CA GLY A 220 23.06 8.31 7.80
C GLY A 220 23.15 9.64 7.02
N ALA A 221 22.07 10.42 6.95
CA ALA A 221 21.97 11.60 6.07
C ALA A 221 22.32 12.95 6.74
N HIS A 222 22.69 12.97 8.03
CA HIS A 222 23.03 14.21 8.75
C HIS A 222 24.45 14.22 9.32
N GLY A 223 25.42 13.78 8.56
CA GLY A 223 26.84 13.83 8.94
C GLY A 223 27.77 14.01 7.76
N GLY A 224 27.86 15.22 7.22
CA GLY A 224 28.87 15.54 6.19
C GLY A 224 28.73 16.98 5.71
N HIS A 225 29.59 17.82 6.24
CA HIS A 225 29.84 19.26 5.96
C HIS A 225 29.83 19.64 4.51
#